data_cd49831e6453b31064d2b19a211b83b6
#
_entry.id   cd49831e6453b31064d2b19a211b83b6
#
_cell.length_a   1.000
_cell.length_b   1.000
_cell.length_c   1.000
_cell.angle_alpha   90.00
_cell.angle_beta   90.00
_cell.angle_gamma   90.00
#
_symmetry.space_group_name_H-M   'P 1'
#
loop_
_entity.id
_entity.type
_entity.pdbx_description
1 polymer ?
#
loop_
_entity_poly.entity_id
_entity_poly.type
_entity_poly.pdbx_seq_one_letter_code
_entity_poly.pdbx_strand_id
1 'polypeptide(L)'
;MKCISFNINSVRARPHQLIHLRDNLDPDVIGLQETKVDDPEFPMEEINEIGYHAEHWGGKGHYGVALLSKEKPIFVQKGFPDDDEDEQKRFIHCTYKIGKKEFDILNGYFPQGENREHPTKFPKKVKYYKDLEKYIQNLDKENIILMGDFNVAPEDEDIGIGDVNAKRWLREGKCAFLPEEREM
;
A
#
# COMPACT_ATOMS: atom_id res chain seq x y z
N MET A 1 19.25 1.06 3.35
CA MET A 1 18.09 1.15 2.44
C MET A 1 17.10 2.15 3.01
N LYS A 2 16.69 3.13 2.21
CA LYS A 2 15.69 4.15 2.56
C LYS A 2 14.39 3.83 1.81
N CYS A 3 13.31 3.57 2.54
CA CYS A 3 11.98 3.28 1.99
C CYS A 3 11.02 4.42 2.28
N ILE A 4 10.15 4.74 1.33
CA ILE A 4 9.08 5.72 1.46
C ILE A 4 7.76 5.05 1.11
N SER A 5 6.74 5.23 1.95
CA SER A 5 5.35 4.91 1.64
C SER A 5 4.61 6.19 1.29
N PHE A 6 3.90 6.20 0.17
CA PHE A 6 3.25 7.42 -0.33
C PHE A 6 1.97 7.13 -1.12
N ASN A 7 0.81 7.53 -0.57
CA ASN A 7 -0.44 7.52 -1.33
C ASN A 7 -0.40 8.67 -2.34
N ILE A 8 -0.15 8.33 -3.62
CA ILE A 8 0.03 9.33 -4.69
C ILE A 8 -1.30 9.85 -5.26
N ASN A 9 -2.38 9.12 -5.03
CA ASN A 9 -3.71 9.48 -5.54
C ASN A 9 -3.68 9.88 -7.03
N SER A 10 -3.35 8.94 -7.90
CA SER A 10 -3.12 9.03 -9.33
C SER A 10 -1.67 9.38 -9.73
N VAL A 11 -0.92 8.37 -10.15
CA VAL A 11 0.48 8.51 -10.56
C VAL A 11 0.65 9.40 -11.80
N ARG A 12 -0.28 9.33 -12.75
CA ARG A 12 -0.24 10.16 -13.98
C ARG A 12 -0.53 11.64 -13.72
N ALA A 13 -1.30 11.94 -12.69
CA ALA A 13 -1.64 13.34 -12.36
C ALA A 13 -0.54 14.05 -11.55
N ARG A 14 0.39 13.30 -10.95
CA ARG A 14 1.34 13.83 -9.96
C ARG A 14 2.81 13.40 -10.17
N PRO A 15 3.33 13.40 -11.41
CA PRO A 15 4.73 13.01 -11.67
C PRO A 15 5.72 13.93 -10.93
N HIS A 16 5.38 15.21 -10.75
CA HIS A 16 6.18 16.18 -10.02
C HIS A 16 6.44 15.79 -8.57
N GLN A 17 5.52 15.05 -7.92
CA GLN A 17 5.72 14.58 -6.56
C GLN A 17 6.79 13.48 -6.49
N LEU A 18 6.85 12.59 -7.48
CA LEU A 18 7.91 11.57 -7.57
C LEU A 18 9.27 12.20 -7.80
N ILE A 19 9.35 13.21 -8.68
CA ILE A 19 10.57 13.99 -8.89
C ILE A 19 11.01 14.65 -7.59
N HIS A 20 10.07 15.27 -6.85
CA HIS A 20 10.36 15.89 -5.56
C HIS A 20 10.89 14.88 -4.53
N LEU A 21 10.29 13.70 -4.42
CA LEU A 21 10.77 12.63 -3.53
C LEU A 21 12.19 12.18 -3.90
N ARG A 22 12.46 11.98 -5.19
CA ARG A 22 13.81 11.65 -5.68
C ARG A 22 14.83 12.72 -5.30
N ASP A 23 14.55 13.99 -5.64
CA ASP A 23 15.52 15.08 -5.54
C ASP A 23 15.82 15.47 -4.10
N ASN A 24 14.86 15.36 -3.19
CA ASN A 24 15.02 15.81 -1.82
C ASN A 24 15.30 14.68 -0.83
N LEU A 25 14.83 13.48 -1.10
CA LEU A 25 14.94 12.36 -0.17
C LEU A 25 15.81 11.22 -0.69
N ASP A 26 15.98 11.10 -2.01
CA ASP A 26 16.77 10.06 -2.68
C ASP A 26 16.50 8.65 -2.11
N PRO A 27 15.25 8.16 -2.12
CA PRO A 27 14.91 6.85 -1.57
C PRO A 27 15.42 5.71 -2.45
N ASP A 28 15.71 4.57 -1.83
CA ASP A 28 16.03 3.34 -2.55
C ASP A 28 14.77 2.66 -3.08
N VAL A 29 13.67 2.74 -2.30
CA VAL A 29 12.36 2.15 -2.65
C VAL A 29 11.24 3.13 -2.28
N ILE A 30 10.26 3.28 -3.19
CA ILE A 30 9.03 4.05 -2.97
C ILE A 30 7.84 3.10 -3.18
N GLY A 31 7.04 2.89 -2.13
CA GLY A 31 5.75 2.20 -2.22
C GLY A 31 4.63 3.19 -2.47
N LEU A 32 3.96 3.02 -3.60
CA LEU A 32 2.83 3.86 -4.00
C LEU A 32 1.50 3.17 -3.76
N GLN A 33 0.52 3.93 -3.27
CA GLN A 33 -0.86 3.52 -3.17
C GLN A 33 -1.73 4.47 -4.01
N GLU A 34 -2.89 4.00 -4.42
CA GLU A 34 -3.82 4.73 -5.31
C GLU A 34 -3.19 5.19 -6.63
N THR A 35 -2.50 4.28 -7.32
CA THR A 35 -1.92 4.62 -8.63
C THR A 35 -2.98 5.00 -9.66
N LYS A 36 -4.22 4.44 -9.54
CA LYS A 36 -5.42 4.76 -10.34
C LYS A 36 -5.19 4.68 -11.84
N VAL A 37 -4.44 3.68 -12.26
CA VAL A 37 -4.09 3.46 -13.67
C VAL A 37 -4.05 1.97 -13.97
N ASP A 38 -4.53 1.59 -15.13
CA ASP A 38 -4.41 0.23 -15.66
C ASP A 38 -2.95 -0.12 -15.98
N ASP A 39 -2.62 -1.39 -15.86
CA ASP A 39 -1.27 -1.87 -16.10
C ASP A 39 -0.69 -1.44 -17.45
N PRO A 40 -1.43 -1.52 -18.61
CA PRO A 40 -0.90 -1.07 -19.89
C PRO A 40 -0.65 0.44 -19.98
N GLU A 41 -1.29 1.23 -19.13
CA GLU A 41 -1.21 2.71 -19.13
C GLU A 41 -0.31 3.26 -18.03
N PHE A 42 0.39 2.38 -17.28
CA PHE A 42 1.30 2.81 -16.23
C PHE A 42 2.50 3.56 -16.87
N PRO A 43 2.92 4.72 -16.31
CA PRO A 43 3.94 5.59 -16.91
C PRO A 43 5.36 5.04 -16.72
N MET A 44 5.66 3.88 -17.31
CA MET A 44 6.94 3.18 -17.14
C MET A 44 8.13 3.98 -17.65
N GLU A 45 7.97 4.68 -18.80
CA GLU A 45 9.05 5.45 -19.41
C GLU A 45 9.44 6.61 -18.49
N GLU A 46 8.47 7.37 -18.00
CA GLU A 46 8.68 8.50 -17.11
C GLU A 46 9.31 8.08 -15.77
N ILE A 47 8.92 6.90 -15.27
CA ILE A 47 9.52 6.34 -14.04
C ILE A 47 10.98 5.93 -14.29
N ASN A 48 11.28 5.33 -15.43
CA ASN A 48 12.65 4.97 -15.79
C ASN A 48 13.53 6.21 -16.01
N GLU A 49 12.99 7.27 -16.61
CA GLU A 49 13.71 8.54 -16.81
C GLU A 49 14.12 9.20 -15.50
N ILE A 50 13.33 9.04 -14.44
CA ILE A 50 13.70 9.53 -13.10
C ILE A 50 14.59 8.57 -12.31
N GLY A 51 15.03 7.46 -12.92
CA GLY A 51 16.03 6.55 -12.36
C GLY A 51 15.49 5.41 -11.52
N TYR A 52 14.20 5.07 -11.64
CA TYR A 52 13.58 3.95 -10.94
C TYR A 52 13.08 2.86 -11.89
N HIS A 53 13.18 1.62 -11.47
CA HIS A 53 12.41 0.51 -12.00
C HIS A 53 11.06 0.48 -11.30
N ALA A 54 10.01 0.04 -11.98
CA ALA A 54 8.69 -0.09 -11.38
C ALA A 54 8.14 -1.51 -11.53
N GLU A 55 7.64 -2.02 -10.41
CA GLU A 55 6.68 -3.13 -10.39
C GLU A 55 5.34 -2.56 -9.94
N HIS A 56 4.28 -2.84 -10.69
CA HIS A 56 2.98 -2.27 -10.41
C HIS A 56 1.87 -3.29 -10.66
N TRP A 57 0.76 -3.09 -9.97
CA TRP A 57 -0.46 -3.86 -10.13
C TRP A 57 -1.65 -2.91 -10.01
N GLY A 58 -2.24 -2.59 -11.14
CA GLY A 58 -3.25 -1.56 -11.26
C GLY A 58 -4.52 -2.02 -11.92
N GLY A 59 -5.56 -1.22 -11.76
CA GLY A 59 -6.84 -1.38 -12.39
C GLY A 59 -7.43 -0.03 -12.75
N LYS A 60 -8.32 -0.02 -13.72
CA LYS A 60 -8.88 1.18 -14.31
C LYS A 60 -9.63 2.05 -13.28
N GLY A 61 -9.15 3.27 -13.10
CA GLY A 61 -9.85 4.33 -12.37
C GLY A 61 -9.79 4.27 -10.84
N HIS A 62 -9.55 3.10 -10.25
CA HIS A 62 -9.56 2.91 -8.80
C HIS A 62 -8.41 2.00 -8.36
N TYR A 63 -7.99 2.14 -7.09
CA TYR A 63 -6.98 1.30 -6.46
C TYR A 63 -5.59 1.40 -7.13
N GLY A 64 -4.86 0.30 -7.12
CA GLY A 64 -3.54 0.18 -7.69
C GLY A 64 -2.43 0.49 -6.72
N VAL A 65 -1.41 -0.36 -6.76
CA VAL A 65 -0.19 -0.25 -5.96
C VAL A 65 1.03 -0.38 -6.86
N ALA A 66 2.15 0.22 -6.44
CA ALA A 66 3.42 0.05 -7.12
C ALA A 66 4.58 0.08 -6.14
N LEU A 67 5.67 -0.58 -6.52
CA LEU A 67 6.98 -0.43 -5.90
C LEU A 67 7.94 0.12 -6.94
N LEU A 68 8.45 1.32 -6.70
CA LEU A 68 9.50 1.93 -7.49
C LEU A 68 10.82 1.73 -6.76
N SER A 69 11.87 1.31 -7.47
CA SER A 69 13.16 0.98 -6.83
C SER A 69 14.34 1.27 -7.73
N LYS A 70 15.48 1.68 -7.15
CA LYS A 70 16.74 1.86 -7.88
C LYS A 70 17.27 0.54 -8.45
N GLU A 71 17.09 -0.54 -7.70
CA GLU A 71 17.49 -1.90 -8.11
C GLU A 71 16.26 -2.71 -8.56
N LYS A 72 16.47 -3.59 -9.53
CA LYS A 72 15.41 -4.52 -9.95
C LYS A 72 15.15 -5.57 -8.88
N PRO A 73 13.89 -5.89 -8.59
CA PRO A 73 13.58 -7.00 -7.69
C PRO A 73 13.99 -8.34 -8.28
N ILE A 74 14.31 -9.30 -7.40
CA ILE A 74 14.59 -10.69 -7.78
C ILE A 74 13.34 -11.57 -7.68
N PHE A 75 12.30 -11.09 -7.04
CA PHE A 75 10.99 -11.74 -6.92
C PHE A 75 9.88 -10.69 -6.89
N VAL A 76 8.75 -11.01 -7.48
CA VAL A 76 7.54 -10.16 -7.49
C VAL A 76 6.30 -11.02 -7.30
N GLN A 77 5.46 -10.66 -6.33
CA GLN A 77 4.12 -11.21 -6.12
C GLN A 77 3.10 -10.07 -6.20
N LYS A 78 2.10 -10.20 -7.05
CA LYS A 78 0.98 -9.25 -7.22
C LYS A 78 -0.28 -9.88 -6.66
N GLY A 79 -0.90 -9.22 -5.67
CA GLY A 79 -2.00 -9.79 -4.89
C GLY A 79 -1.57 -10.90 -3.93
N PHE A 80 -2.51 -11.38 -3.13
CA PHE A 80 -2.30 -12.58 -2.32
C PHE A 80 -2.42 -13.84 -3.20
N PRO A 81 -1.74 -14.95 -2.85
CA PRO A 81 -1.78 -16.18 -3.66
C PRO A 81 -3.18 -16.76 -3.88
N ASP A 82 -4.09 -16.52 -2.93
CA ASP A 82 -5.46 -17.02 -2.94
C ASP A 82 -6.49 -15.98 -3.45
N ASP A 83 -6.01 -14.85 -4.01
CA ASP A 83 -6.89 -13.82 -4.58
C ASP A 83 -7.58 -14.31 -5.85
N ASP A 84 -8.87 -13.99 -5.99
CA ASP A 84 -9.62 -14.18 -7.22
C ASP A 84 -9.15 -13.20 -8.31
N GLU A 85 -9.38 -13.53 -9.59
CA GLU A 85 -9.00 -12.67 -10.74
C GLU A 85 -9.62 -11.27 -10.67
N ASP A 86 -10.82 -11.16 -10.10
CA ASP A 86 -11.57 -9.90 -9.95
C ASP A 86 -11.22 -9.14 -8.65
N GLU A 87 -10.25 -9.61 -7.85
CA GLU A 87 -9.91 -8.96 -6.60
C GLU A 87 -9.29 -7.58 -6.83
N GLN A 88 -9.49 -6.68 -5.86
CA GLN A 88 -9.00 -5.31 -5.94
C GLN A 88 -7.47 -5.27 -5.91
N LYS A 89 -6.87 -4.53 -6.83
CA LYS A 89 -5.42 -4.41 -6.99
C LYS A 89 -4.80 -3.58 -5.85
N ARG A 90 -4.55 -4.22 -4.69
CA ARG A 90 -4.21 -3.54 -3.44
C ARG A 90 -2.91 -3.97 -2.77
N PHE A 91 -2.27 -5.05 -3.23
CA PHE A 91 -1.09 -5.61 -2.58
C PHE A 91 -0.02 -5.97 -3.60
N ILE A 92 1.22 -5.63 -3.30
CA ILE A 92 2.39 -6.05 -4.07
C ILE A 92 3.55 -6.33 -3.12
N HIS A 93 4.26 -7.42 -3.37
CA HIS A 93 5.47 -7.79 -2.66
C HIS A 93 6.62 -7.94 -3.65
N CYS A 94 7.75 -7.31 -3.35
CA CYS A 94 9.00 -7.46 -4.09
C CYS A 94 10.14 -7.83 -3.15
N THR A 95 10.98 -8.77 -3.57
CA THR A 95 12.23 -9.09 -2.89
C THR A 95 13.40 -8.41 -3.59
N TYR A 96 14.21 -7.70 -2.85
CA TYR A 96 15.42 -7.03 -3.34
C TYR A 96 16.66 -7.63 -2.71
N LYS A 97 17.73 -7.76 -3.51
CA LYS A 97 19.03 -8.24 -3.04
C LYS A 97 20.00 -7.06 -2.91
N ILE A 98 20.43 -6.78 -1.70
CA ILE A 98 21.38 -5.72 -1.39
C ILE A 98 22.64 -6.34 -0.77
N GLY A 99 23.70 -6.43 -1.56
CA GLY A 99 24.89 -7.18 -1.19
C GLY A 99 24.59 -8.67 -1.01
N LYS A 100 24.77 -9.19 0.22
CA LYS A 100 24.47 -10.59 0.56
C LYS A 100 23.11 -10.79 1.24
N LYS A 101 22.37 -9.74 1.50
CA LYS A 101 21.07 -9.77 2.19
C LYS A 101 19.91 -9.61 1.22
N GLU A 102 18.83 -10.31 1.51
CA GLU A 102 17.54 -10.11 0.85
C GLU A 102 16.62 -9.32 1.77
N PHE A 103 15.81 -8.45 1.17
CA PHE A 103 14.80 -7.62 1.83
C PHE A 103 13.48 -7.81 1.11
N ASP A 104 12.47 -8.20 1.83
CA ASP A 104 11.13 -8.38 1.34
C ASP A 104 10.32 -7.12 1.65
N ILE A 105 9.92 -6.40 0.61
CA ILE A 105 9.15 -5.15 0.71
C ILE A 105 7.72 -5.44 0.30
N LEU A 106 6.82 -5.32 1.26
CA LEU A 106 5.39 -5.48 1.09
C LEU A 106 4.73 -4.10 1.07
N ASN A 107 3.98 -3.80 0.03
CA ASN A 107 3.26 -2.54 -0.10
C ASN A 107 1.77 -2.78 -0.28
N GLY A 108 0.95 -2.21 0.61
CA GLY A 108 -0.49 -2.39 0.66
C GLY A 108 -1.28 -1.08 0.56
N TYR A 109 -2.42 -1.15 -0.15
CA TYR A 109 -3.47 -0.15 -0.07
C TYR A 109 -4.69 -0.79 0.59
N PHE A 110 -4.76 -0.66 1.92
CA PHE A 110 -5.73 -1.37 2.75
C PHE A 110 -7.15 -0.84 2.50
N PRO A 111 -8.17 -1.72 2.47
CA PRO A 111 -9.54 -1.26 2.33
C PRO A 111 -9.95 -0.33 3.46
N GLN A 112 -10.64 0.78 3.14
CA GLN A 112 -11.07 1.77 4.11
C GLN A 112 -12.20 1.27 5.02
N GLY A 113 -13.11 0.39 4.50
CA GLY A 113 -14.17 -0.26 5.28
C GLY A 113 -15.47 0.52 5.37
N GLU A 114 -15.42 1.84 5.28
CA GLU A 114 -16.52 2.81 5.36
C GLU A 114 -17.22 2.86 6.74
N ASN A 115 -17.91 1.80 7.14
CA ASN A 115 -18.61 1.69 8.40
C ASN A 115 -18.66 0.22 8.83
N ARG A 116 -18.63 -0.05 10.15
CA ARG A 116 -18.63 -1.42 10.69
C ARG A 116 -19.85 -2.25 10.27
N GLU A 117 -20.97 -1.61 10.00
CA GLU A 117 -22.20 -2.27 9.58
C GLU A 117 -22.31 -2.40 8.05
N HIS A 118 -21.32 -1.90 7.29
CA HIS A 118 -21.38 -1.98 5.83
C HIS A 118 -21.28 -3.43 5.37
N PRO A 119 -22.27 -3.95 4.61
CA PRO A 119 -22.44 -5.38 4.36
C PRO A 119 -21.29 -6.04 3.58
N THR A 120 -20.49 -5.24 2.85
CA THR A 120 -19.40 -5.76 2.01
C THR A 120 -18.05 -5.11 2.29
N LYS A 121 -17.98 -3.78 2.51
CA LYS A 121 -16.70 -3.07 2.62
C LYS A 121 -15.96 -3.39 3.91
N PHE A 122 -16.65 -3.44 5.04
CA PHE A 122 -16.02 -3.79 6.31
C PHE A 122 -15.55 -5.26 6.35
N PRO A 123 -16.37 -6.26 5.93
CA PRO A 123 -15.89 -7.61 5.78
C PRO A 123 -14.68 -7.77 4.85
N LYS A 124 -14.62 -7.02 3.74
CA LYS A 124 -13.44 -6.99 2.85
C LYS A 124 -12.21 -6.43 3.55
N LYS A 125 -12.35 -5.41 4.39
CA LYS A 125 -11.26 -4.88 5.20
C LYS A 125 -10.71 -5.95 6.14
N VAL A 126 -11.59 -6.58 6.92
CA VAL A 126 -11.21 -7.66 7.85
C VAL A 126 -10.53 -8.82 7.13
N LYS A 127 -11.07 -9.23 5.98
CA LYS A 127 -10.46 -10.29 5.14
C LYS A 127 -9.05 -9.91 4.72
N TYR A 128 -8.85 -8.68 4.22
CA TYR A 128 -7.54 -8.22 3.76
C TYR A 128 -6.47 -8.30 4.85
N TYR A 129 -6.78 -7.86 6.08
CA TYR A 129 -5.85 -7.96 7.21
C TYR A 129 -5.52 -9.40 7.57
N LYS A 130 -6.51 -10.31 7.55
CA LYS A 130 -6.30 -11.74 7.78
C LYS A 130 -5.46 -12.41 6.69
N ASP A 131 -5.69 -12.05 5.43
CA ASP A 131 -4.92 -12.58 4.30
C ASP A 131 -3.47 -12.10 4.38
N LEU A 132 -3.24 -10.84 4.76
CA LEU A 132 -1.91 -10.28 4.97
C LEU A 132 -1.19 -10.97 6.14
N GLU A 133 -1.87 -11.15 7.28
CA GLU A 133 -1.32 -11.87 8.42
C GLU A 133 -0.90 -13.29 8.02
N LYS A 134 -1.79 -14.04 7.38
CA LYS A 134 -1.51 -15.39 6.85
C LYS A 134 -0.34 -15.37 5.88
N TYR A 135 -0.28 -14.37 5.00
CA TYR A 135 0.79 -14.22 4.03
C TYR A 135 2.14 -14.03 4.71
N ILE A 136 2.23 -13.08 5.66
CA ILE A 136 3.47 -12.79 6.40
C ILE A 136 3.91 -13.99 7.23
N GLN A 137 3.00 -14.69 7.91
CA GLN A 137 3.32 -15.89 8.69
C GLN A 137 3.89 -17.03 7.85
N ASN A 138 3.54 -17.10 6.56
CA ASN A 138 4.06 -18.09 5.62
C ASN A 138 5.35 -17.64 4.90
N LEU A 139 5.76 -16.36 5.07
CA LEU A 139 7.04 -15.89 4.57
C LEU A 139 8.14 -16.34 5.54
N ASP A 140 8.92 -17.35 5.14
CA ASP A 140 10.14 -17.75 5.86
C ASP A 140 11.28 -16.77 5.54
N LYS A 141 11.18 -15.53 6.04
CA LYS A 141 12.08 -14.42 5.72
C LYS A 141 12.44 -13.61 6.97
N GLU A 142 13.69 -13.15 7.02
CA GLU A 142 14.23 -12.41 8.18
C GLU A 142 14.07 -10.89 8.09
N ASN A 143 14.10 -10.34 6.85
CA ASN A 143 14.11 -8.89 6.66
C ASN A 143 12.86 -8.47 5.87
N ILE A 144 11.73 -8.34 6.58
CA ILE A 144 10.45 -7.91 6.00
C ILE A 144 10.19 -6.46 6.37
N ILE A 145 9.82 -5.65 5.38
CA ILE A 145 9.31 -4.29 5.57
C ILE A 145 7.90 -4.25 5.01
N LEU A 146 6.93 -4.06 5.89
CA LEU A 146 5.54 -3.78 5.50
C LEU A 146 5.31 -2.27 5.51
N MET A 147 4.84 -1.74 4.41
CA MET A 147 4.46 -0.34 4.27
C MET A 147 3.17 -0.20 3.46
N GLY A 148 2.54 0.95 3.53
CA GLY A 148 1.30 1.19 2.78
C GLY A 148 0.42 2.27 3.38
N ASP A 149 -0.77 2.39 2.82
CA ASP A 149 -1.89 3.14 3.39
C ASP A 149 -2.79 2.17 4.14
N PHE A 150 -2.62 2.10 5.45
CA PHE A 150 -3.32 1.13 6.30
C PHE A 150 -4.79 1.45 6.51
N ASN A 151 -5.21 2.69 6.25
CA ASN A 151 -6.57 3.16 6.54
C ASN A 151 -7.01 2.92 8.00
N VAL A 152 -6.04 2.96 8.93
CA VAL A 152 -6.24 2.88 10.38
C VAL A 152 -5.33 3.89 11.06
N ALA A 153 -5.88 4.66 12.01
CA ALA A 153 -5.13 5.45 12.97
C ALA A 153 -4.89 4.59 14.21
N PRO A 154 -3.67 4.09 14.46
CA PRO A 154 -3.39 3.16 15.55
C PRO A 154 -3.58 3.81 16.92
N GLU A 155 -3.21 5.08 17.06
CA GLU A 155 -3.29 5.82 18.31
C GLU A 155 -4.22 7.03 18.20
N ASP A 156 -4.68 7.56 19.33
CA ASP A 156 -5.56 8.75 19.36
C ASP A 156 -4.86 10.00 18.82
N GLU A 157 -3.54 10.06 18.96
CA GLU A 157 -2.70 11.15 18.45
C GLU A 157 -2.70 11.23 16.92
N ASP A 158 -2.98 10.10 16.24
CA ASP A 158 -3.06 10.02 14.79
C ASP A 158 -4.40 10.51 14.22
N ILE A 159 -5.37 10.84 15.09
CA ILE A 159 -6.71 11.26 14.69
C ILE A 159 -6.76 12.77 14.41
N GLY A 160 -6.65 13.16 13.13
CA GLY A 160 -6.62 14.56 12.72
C GLY A 160 -7.97 15.29 12.61
N ILE A 161 -9.12 14.62 12.87
CA ILE A 161 -10.45 15.21 12.68
C ILE A 161 -10.99 15.97 13.91
N GLY A 162 -10.26 15.97 15.01
CA GLY A 162 -10.62 16.61 16.29
C GLY A 162 -11.62 15.80 17.12
N ASP A 163 -11.60 15.98 18.44
CA ASP A 163 -12.29 15.13 19.44
C ASP A 163 -13.80 15.02 19.22
N VAL A 164 -14.47 16.09 18.84
CA VAL A 164 -15.93 16.10 18.63
C VAL A 164 -16.30 15.19 17.45
N ASN A 165 -15.55 15.28 16.38
CA ASN A 165 -15.76 14.45 15.20
C ASN A 165 -15.35 13.00 15.47
N ALA A 166 -14.23 12.77 16.17
CA ALA A 166 -13.77 11.42 16.53
C ALA A 166 -14.84 10.68 17.36
N LYS A 167 -15.40 11.32 18.40
CA LYS A 167 -16.49 10.74 19.20
C LYS A 167 -17.74 10.46 18.39
N ARG A 168 -18.07 11.34 17.44
CA ARG A 168 -19.21 11.12 16.53
C ARG A 168 -18.96 9.93 15.61
N TRP A 169 -17.78 9.82 15.00
CA TRP A 169 -17.41 8.73 14.11
C TRP A 169 -17.45 7.37 14.81
N LEU A 170 -16.90 7.29 16.01
CA LEU A 170 -16.97 6.07 16.83
C LEU A 170 -18.42 5.65 17.10
N ARG A 171 -19.29 6.60 17.47
CA ARG A 171 -20.71 6.32 17.72
C ARG A 171 -21.45 5.89 16.45
N GLU A 172 -21.07 6.43 15.28
CA GLU A 172 -21.64 6.09 13.98
C GLU A 172 -20.98 4.82 13.38
N GLY A 173 -20.03 4.20 14.05
CA GLY A 173 -19.33 3.00 13.57
C GLY A 173 -18.48 3.24 12.34
N LYS A 174 -18.04 4.47 12.08
CA LYS A 174 -17.19 4.79 10.93
C LYS A 174 -15.78 4.24 11.10
N CYS A 175 -15.26 3.64 10.02
CA CYS A 175 -13.92 3.08 9.99
C CYS A 175 -12.84 4.16 10.01
N ALA A 176 -11.71 3.79 10.47
CA ALA A 176 -10.35 4.32 10.52
C ALA A 176 -9.72 4.26 11.92
N PHE A 177 -10.48 4.11 13.00
CA PHE A 177 -9.97 4.01 14.37
C PHE A 177 -10.96 3.32 15.33
N LEU A 178 -11.78 2.43 14.81
CA LEU A 178 -12.62 1.57 15.66
C LEU A 178 -11.72 0.67 16.54
N PRO A 179 -12.12 0.36 17.78
CA PRO A 179 -11.32 -0.51 18.65
C PRO A 179 -10.92 -1.82 17.95
N GLU A 180 -11.86 -2.47 17.26
CA GLU A 180 -11.60 -3.71 16.54
C GLU A 180 -10.64 -3.54 15.34
N GLU A 181 -10.52 -2.34 14.77
CA GLU A 181 -9.55 -2.07 13.69
C GLU A 181 -8.13 -1.94 14.23
N ARG A 182 -7.98 -1.43 15.46
CA ARG A 182 -6.68 -1.30 16.13
C ARG A 182 -6.13 -2.61 16.67
N GLU A 183 -6.99 -3.64 16.72
CA GLU A 183 -6.62 -4.99 17.13
C GLU A 183 -6.27 -5.92 15.95
N MET A 184 -6.47 -5.44 14.71
CA MET A 184 -6.12 -6.15 13.48
C MET A 184 -4.61 -6.06 13.23
#